data_f33ff9e041c220f00fea71a0756b3741
#
_entry.id   f33ff9e041c220f00fea71a0756b3741
#
_cell.length_a   1.000
_cell.length_b   1.000
_cell.length_c   1.000
_cell.angle_alpha   90.00
_cell.angle_beta   90.00
_cell.angle_gamma   90.00
#
_symmetry.space_group_name_H-M   'P 1'
#
loop_
_entity.id
_entity.type
_entity.pdbx_description
1 polymer ?
#
loop_
_entity_poly.entity_id
_entity_poly.type
_entity_poly.pdbx_seq_one_letter_code
_entity_poly.pdbx_strand_id
1 'polypeptide(L)'
;GSWGAEDDIYIMFFDGEAYDKFRLTKEEQALLDEEKEDKDKDEKDKDNKKDKDKDDDKKDEKADKPVEPLKFDLANRKDRIMRLTVNSSFLGDAVLTQKGDKLYYCAAFENGYDLWEHNFKENTTKLLIKGVGGGTMFPDKKGENIFLVSGGQLKKIEIKDSKTKPIAFKAEFSYRPAKEREYIFHHTWRQVLDKFYDPKIHGINWAGYGKAYEKFLPHINNNYDFAEMLSEMLGELNGSHTGARYRSASSAPAT
;
A
#
# COMPACT_ATOMS: atom_id res chain seq x y z
N GLY A 1 -13.30 -0.54 -21.06
CA GLY A 1 -12.06 -0.86 -20.37
C GLY A 1 -10.86 -0.51 -21.22
N SER A 2 -9.83 0.04 -20.63
CA SER A 2 -8.57 0.41 -21.26
C SER A 2 -7.66 -0.83 -21.39
N TRP A 3 -7.95 -1.65 -22.38
CA TRP A 3 -7.10 -2.79 -22.72
C TRP A 3 -5.74 -2.26 -23.23
N GLY A 4 -4.65 -2.65 -22.56
CA GLY A 4 -3.29 -2.25 -22.91
C GLY A 4 -2.90 -0.84 -22.46
N ALA A 5 -3.66 -0.22 -21.55
CA ALA A 5 -3.21 1.01 -20.91
C ALA A 5 -2.08 0.71 -19.92
N GLU A 6 -1.04 1.51 -20.00
CA GLU A 6 0.06 1.53 -19.04
C GLU A 6 -0.27 2.48 -17.90
N ASP A 7 0.34 2.22 -16.74
CA ASP A 7 0.11 2.97 -15.50
C ASP A 7 1.21 3.98 -15.26
N ASP A 8 0.87 5.02 -14.49
CA ASP A 8 1.79 6.02 -13.98
C ASP A 8 1.55 6.29 -12.50
N ILE A 9 2.60 6.72 -11.80
CA ILE A 9 2.52 7.11 -10.40
C ILE A 9 2.45 8.63 -10.32
N TYR A 10 1.43 9.13 -9.61
CA TYR A 10 1.25 10.55 -9.33
C TYR A 10 1.28 10.81 -7.83
N ILE A 11 1.79 11.97 -7.45
CA ILE A 11 1.70 12.50 -6.09
C ILE A 11 0.82 13.76 -6.09
N MET A 12 -0.01 13.91 -5.06
CA MET A 12 -0.77 15.12 -4.79
C MET A 12 -0.30 15.72 -3.47
N PHE A 13 0.07 16.98 -3.48
CA PHE A 13 0.50 17.70 -2.28
C PHE A 13 -0.68 18.45 -1.66
N PHE A 14 -0.91 18.21 -0.37
CA PHE A 14 -1.90 18.95 0.43
C PHE A 14 -1.30 20.16 1.16
N ASP A 15 0.01 20.38 1.03
CA ASP A 15 0.76 21.50 1.56
C ASP A 15 1.49 22.20 0.40
N GLY A 16 1.29 23.52 0.27
CA GLY A 16 1.92 24.33 -0.77
C GLY A 16 3.42 24.44 -0.60
N GLU A 17 3.91 24.61 0.63
CA GLU A 17 5.34 24.71 0.93
C GLU A 17 6.08 23.40 0.60
N ALA A 18 5.46 22.26 0.94
CA ALA A 18 6.00 20.94 0.59
C ALA A 18 6.05 20.74 -0.93
N TYR A 19 5.04 21.23 -1.66
CA TYR A 19 5.01 21.18 -3.13
C TYR A 19 6.13 22.00 -3.75
N ASP A 20 6.29 23.27 -3.29
CA ASP A 20 7.32 24.16 -3.81
C ASP A 20 8.72 23.60 -3.51
N LYS A 21 8.94 23.10 -2.30
CA LYS A 21 10.21 22.47 -1.91
C LYS A 21 10.53 21.21 -2.71
N PHE A 22 9.53 20.40 -3.04
CA PHE A 22 9.71 19.17 -3.84
C PHE A 22 10.17 19.49 -5.27
N ARG A 23 9.76 20.64 -5.82
CA ARG A 23 10.08 21.06 -7.19
C ARG A 23 11.47 21.69 -7.34
N LEU A 24 12.14 22.03 -6.23
CA LEU A 24 13.47 22.64 -6.28
C LEU A 24 14.49 21.67 -6.90
N THR A 25 15.32 22.24 -7.75
CA THR A 25 16.51 21.55 -8.25
C THR A 25 17.51 21.32 -7.11
N LYS A 26 18.51 20.48 -7.35
CA LYS A 26 19.56 20.21 -6.38
C LYS A 26 20.32 21.49 -5.98
N GLU A 27 20.58 22.35 -6.96
CA GLU A 27 21.26 23.65 -6.76
C GLU A 27 20.41 24.60 -5.93
N GLU A 28 19.12 24.74 -6.24
CA GLU A 28 18.20 25.59 -5.49
C GLU A 28 18.03 25.10 -4.05
N GLN A 29 17.98 23.78 -3.84
CA GLN A 29 17.91 23.21 -2.50
C GLN A 29 19.19 23.48 -1.70
N ALA A 30 20.37 23.38 -2.32
CA ALA A 30 21.64 23.68 -1.68
C ALA A 30 21.72 25.15 -1.22
N LEU A 31 21.29 26.08 -2.06
CA LEU A 31 21.21 27.50 -1.72
C LEU A 31 20.28 27.76 -0.52
N LEU A 32 19.11 27.14 -0.49
CA LEU A 32 18.19 27.25 0.64
C LEU A 32 18.74 26.65 1.94
N ASP A 33 19.48 25.58 1.84
CA ASP A 33 20.08 24.94 3.01
C ASP A 33 21.26 25.80 3.55
N GLU A 34 22.07 26.43 2.67
CA GLU A 34 23.09 27.42 3.05
C GLU A 34 22.49 28.66 3.73
N GLU A 35 21.41 29.23 3.18
CA GLU A 35 20.73 30.38 3.79
C GLU A 35 20.15 30.08 5.18
N LYS A 36 19.73 28.82 5.43
CA LYS A 36 19.24 28.41 6.76
C LYS A 36 20.39 28.25 7.74
N GLU A 37 21.51 27.64 7.32
CA GLU A 37 22.68 27.49 8.18
C GLU A 37 23.25 28.84 8.61
N ASP A 38 23.25 29.84 7.73
CA ASP A 38 23.72 31.18 8.06
C ASP A 38 22.77 31.92 9.03
N LYS A 39 21.45 31.74 8.89
CA LYS A 39 20.47 32.26 9.85
C LYS A 39 20.60 31.62 11.22
N ASP A 40 20.78 30.29 11.27
CA ASP A 40 20.96 29.56 12.53
C ASP A 40 22.28 29.94 13.24
N LYS A 41 23.33 30.31 12.49
CA LYS A 41 24.58 30.83 13.06
C LYS A 41 24.39 32.22 13.65
N ASP A 42 23.69 33.09 12.94
CA ASP A 42 23.38 34.47 13.41
C ASP A 42 22.49 34.48 14.66
N GLU A 43 21.56 33.52 14.80
CA GLU A 43 20.74 33.36 16.02
C GLU A 43 21.55 32.82 17.18
N LYS A 44 22.43 31.84 16.97
CA LYS A 44 23.31 31.30 18.03
C LYS A 44 24.34 32.32 18.54
N ASP A 45 24.84 33.23 17.69
CA ASP A 45 25.73 34.30 18.08
C ASP A 45 25.01 35.41 18.89
N LYS A 46 23.70 35.54 18.75
CA LYS A 46 22.89 36.47 19.55
C LYS A 46 22.54 35.90 20.94
N ASP A 47 22.34 34.59 21.07
CA ASP A 47 22.08 33.95 22.35
C ASP A 47 23.33 33.72 23.20
N ASN A 48 24.50 33.53 22.61
CA ASN A 48 25.77 33.37 23.33
C ASN A 48 26.29 34.68 24.01
N LYS A 49 25.61 35.81 23.84
CA LYS A 49 25.90 37.06 24.57
C LYS A 49 25.11 37.25 25.86
N LYS A 50 24.29 36.27 26.26
CA LYS A 50 23.38 36.41 27.40
C LYS A 50 23.42 35.28 28.41
N ASP A 51 24.40 34.44 28.54
CA ASP A 51 24.52 33.62 29.74
C ASP A 51 25.92 32.98 29.84
N LYS A 52 26.81 33.69 30.54
CA LYS A 52 27.87 33.05 31.30
C LYS A 52 27.38 32.99 32.74
N ASP A 53 26.92 31.85 33.16
CA ASP A 53 26.95 31.28 34.48
C ASP A 53 25.85 30.22 34.66
N LYS A 54 26.21 28.96 34.51
CA LYS A 54 25.80 27.86 35.39
C LYS A 54 26.18 26.50 34.79
N ASP A 55 27.20 25.94 35.42
CA ASP A 55 27.47 24.52 35.49
C ASP A 55 26.23 23.78 35.98
N ASP A 56 25.77 22.72 35.34
CA ASP A 56 25.50 21.45 36.00
C ASP A 56 24.98 20.37 35.02
N ASP A 57 25.47 19.17 35.21
CA ASP A 57 25.12 17.88 34.61
C ASP A 57 23.63 17.69 34.32
N LYS A 58 23.21 17.55 33.09
CA LYS A 58 21.98 16.84 32.70
C LYS A 58 22.17 15.99 31.47
N LYS A 59 22.10 14.67 31.69
CA LYS A 59 21.93 13.63 30.67
C LYS A 59 20.78 14.02 29.73
N ASP A 60 21.08 14.00 28.43
CA ASP A 60 20.13 14.16 27.35
C ASP A 60 19.10 13.00 27.32
N GLU A 61 17.98 13.17 28.01
CA GLU A 61 16.73 12.55 27.58
C GLU A 61 16.15 13.44 26.46
N LYS A 62 16.27 12.97 25.22
CA LYS A 62 15.53 13.58 24.10
C LYS A 62 14.03 13.37 24.36
N ALA A 63 13.42 14.35 25.00
CA ALA A 63 11.96 14.43 25.05
C ALA A 63 11.45 14.55 23.61
N ASP A 64 10.57 13.62 23.20
CA ASP A 64 9.88 13.67 21.93
C ASP A 64 9.20 15.04 21.81
N LYS A 65 9.64 15.85 20.84
CA LYS A 65 8.95 17.11 20.53
C LYS A 65 7.51 16.79 20.16
N PRO A 66 6.53 17.54 20.68
CA PRO A 66 5.14 17.34 20.31
C PRO A 66 4.99 17.41 18.79
N VAL A 67 4.36 16.40 18.22
CA VAL A 67 4.12 16.34 16.77
C VAL A 67 3.13 17.46 16.42
N GLU A 68 3.55 18.39 15.58
CA GLU A 68 2.66 19.43 15.09
C GLU A 68 1.55 18.83 14.22
N PRO A 69 0.29 19.29 14.35
CA PRO A 69 -0.80 18.85 13.51
C PRO A 69 -0.51 19.13 12.04
N LEU A 70 -0.80 18.16 11.17
CA LEU A 70 -0.69 18.37 9.74
C LEU A 70 -1.67 19.45 9.27
N LYS A 71 -1.18 20.39 8.48
CA LYS A 71 -2.00 21.42 7.84
C LYS A 71 -2.38 20.97 6.44
N PHE A 72 -3.68 20.87 6.16
CA PHE A 72 -4.18 20.54 4.84
C PHE A 72 -4.71 21.79 4.16
N ASP A 73 -4.04 22.23 3.11
CA ASP A 73 -4.56 23.21 2.16
C ASP A 73 -5.25 22.43 1.02
N LEU A 74 -6.59 22.34 1.08
CA LEU A 74 -7.39 21.67 0.07
C LEU A 74 -7.75 22.56 -1.10
N ALA A 75 -7.60 23.88 -0.96
CA ALA A 75 -7.74 24.82 -2.08
C ALA A 75 -6.61 24.56 -3.09
N ASN A 76 -6.93 24.62 -4.36
CA ASN A 76 -5.96 24.44 -5.46
C ASN A 76 -5.13 23.15 -5.42
N ARG A 77 -5.55 22.12 -4.64
CA ARG A 77 -4.81 20.84 -4.55
C ARG A 77 -4.65 20.15 -5.92
N LYS A 78 -5.55 20.40 -6.86
CA LYS A 78 -5.48 19.84 -8.22
C LYS A 78 -4.30 20.40 -9.02
N ASP A 79 -3.83 21.60 -8.69
CA ASP A 79 -2.69 22.24 -9.35
C ASP A 79 -1.35 21.76 -8.75
N ARG A 80 -1.42 20.97 -7.66
CA ARG A 80 -0.26 20.38 -6.97
C ARG A 80 -0.19 18.86 -7.16
N ILE A 81 -0.51 18.42 -8.36
CA ILE A 81 -0.35 17.02 -8.77
C ILE A 81 0.86 16.92 -9.68
N MET A 82 1.75 15.97 -9.40
CA MET A 82 2.93 15.71 -10.21
C MET A 82 3.04 14.23 -10.55
N ARG A 83 3.46 13.94 -11.78
CA ARG A 83 3.82 12.60 -12.20
C ARG A 83 5.22 12.28 -11.67
N LEU A 84 5.37 11.11 -11.05
CA LEU A 84 6.63 10.65 -10.47
C LEU A 84 7.38 9.66 -11.36
N THR A 85 6.68 8.93 -12.22
CA THR A 85 7.29 8.00 -13.18
C THR A 85 7.77 8.73 -14.43
N VAL A 86 8.96 8.38 -14.90
CA VAL A 86 9.51 8.95 -16.15
C VAL A 86 8.81 8.32 -17.35
N ASN A 87 8.63 7.00 -17.33
CA ASN A 87 7.97 6.23 -18.39
C ASN A 87 6.75 5.49 -17.83
N SER A 88 5.68 5.43 -18.60
CA SER A 88 4.53 4.59 -18.29
C SER A 88 4.89 3.11 -18.44
N SER A 89 4.27 2.25 -17.64
CA SER A 89 4.51 0.80 -17.67
C SER A 89 3.41 0.05 -16.95
N PHE A 90 3.43 -1.28 -16.99
CA PHE A 90 2.63 -2.07 -16.06
C PHE A 90 3.27 -2.00 -14.68
N LEU A 91 2.55 -1.41 -13.72
CA LEU A 91 3.02 -1.23 -12.34
C LEU A 91 2.50 -2.36 -11.43
N GLY A 92 3.40 -2.90 -10.61
CA GLY A 92 3.03 -3.81 -9.52
C GLY A 92 2.66 -3.04 -8.26
N ASP A 93 3.59 -2.24 -7.75
CA ASP A 93 3.41 -1.37 -6.59
C ASP A 93 4.52 -0.30 -6.54
N ALA A 94 4.35 0.71 -5.70
CA ALA A 94 5.30 1.79 -5.51
C ALA A 94 5.35 2.27 -4.07
N VAL A 95 6.54 2.60 -3.58
CA VAL A 95 6.75 3.16 -2.24
C VAL A 95 7.66 4.39 -2.32
N LEU A 96 7.23 5.47 -1.68
CA LEU A 96 8.00 6.68 -1.51
C LEU A 96 8.80 6.59 -0.19
N THR A 97 10.03 7.06 -0.18
CA THR A 97 10.81 7.19 1.05
C THR A 97 10.16 8.16 2.02
N GLN A 98 10.42 8.03 3.32
CA GLN A 98 9.89 8.97 4.33
C GLN A 98 10.33 10.42 4.08
N LYS A 99 11.50 10.62 3.46
CA LYS A 99 12.01 11.96 3.11
C LYS A 99 11.41 12.50 1.82
N GLY A 100 10.69 11.67 1.06
CA GLY A 100 10.15 12.06 -0.25
C GLY A 100 11.20 12.26 -1.34
N ASP A 101 12.44 11.81 -1.13
CA ASP A 101 13.56 12.02 -2.04
C ASP A 101 13.72 10.93 -3.09
N LYS A 102 13.15 9.74 -2.84
CA LYS A 102 13.24 8.60 -3.75
C LYS A 102 11.91 7.85 -3.84
N LEU A 103 11.66 7.32 -5.03
CA LEU A 103 10.58 6.39 -5.33
C LEU A 103 11.18 5.03 -5.67
N TYR A 104 10.70 3.97 -5.00
CA TYR A 104 10.92 2.59 -5.39
C TYR A 104 9.64 2.05 -6.01
N TYR A 105 9.73 1.42 -7.17
CA TYR A 105 8.55 0.89 -7.86
C TYR A 105 8.86 -0.39 -8.63
N CYS A 106 7.90 -1.31 -8.64
CA CYS A 106 7.95 -2.51 -9.46
C CYS A 106 7.27 -2.23 -10.79
N ALA A 107 8.03 -2.30 -11.88
CA ALA A 107 7.53 -2.05 -13.22
C ALA A 107 7.94 -3.14 -14.20
N ALA A 108 7.04 -3.47 -15.11
CA ALA A 108 7.29 -4.39 -16.21
C ALA A 108 7.35 -3.60 -17.52
N PHE A 109 8.56 -3.32 -17.99
CA PHE A 109 8.79 -2.68 -19.29
C PHE A 109 8.91 -3.70 -20.43
N GLU A 110 9.44 -4.89 -20.13
CA GLU A 110 9.61 -5.98 -21.10
C GLU A 110 9.03 -7.29 -20.56
N ASN A 111 9.88 -8.11 -19.93
CA ASN A 111 9.52 -9.43 -19.44
C ASN A 111 9.54 -9.50 -17.91
N GLY A 112 8.38 -9.43 -17.28
CA GLY A 112 8.24 -9.51 -15.83
C GLY A 112 8.52 -8.19 -15.13
N TYR A 113 8.39 -8.22 -13.80
CA TYR A 113 8.53 -7.03 -12.97
C TYR A 113 9.93 -6.91 -12.41
N ASP A 114 10.53 -5.76 -12.62
CA ASP A 114 11.81 -5.34 -12.07
C ASP A 114 11.60 -4.27 -11.00
N LEU A 115 12.51 -4.18 -10.03
CA LEU A 115 12.52 -3.11 -9.04
C LEU A 115 13.39 -1.96 -9.52
N TRP A 116 12.80 -0.79 -9.56
CA TRP A 116 13.43 0.47 -9.98
C TRP A 116 13.52 1.45 -8.83
N GLU A 117 14.55 2.30 -8.84
CA GLU A 117 14.70 3.47 -7.99
C GLU A 117 14.69 4.72 -8.87
N HIS A 118 13.86 5.70 -8.54
CA HIS A 118 13.96 7.06 -9.05
C HIS A 118 14.35 8.01 -7.93
N ASN A 119 15.45 8.74 -8.09
CA ASN A 119 15.93 9.77 -7.18
C ASN A 119 15.51 11.13 -7.73
N PHE A 120 14.61 11.83 -7.04
CA PHE A 120 14.07 13.11 -7.51
C PHE A 120 15.10 14.24 -7.52
N LYS A 121 16.01 14.28 -6.53
CA LYS A 121 17.04 15.32 -6.45
C LYS A 121 18.10 15.21 -7.53
N GLU A 122 18.51 13.98 -7.81
CA GLU A 122 19.52 13.69 -8.86
C GLU A 122 18.87 13.54 -10.24
N ASN A 123 17.54 13.50 -10.31
CA ASN A 123 16.76 13.20 -11.51
C ASN A 123 17.28 11.95 -12.25
N THR A 124 17.57 10.90 -11.49
CA THR A 124 18.13 9.65 -12.03
C THR A 124 17.22 8.47 -11.76
N THR A 125 17.05 7.61 -12.76
CA THR A 125 16.33 6.35 -12.63
C THR A 125 17.29 5.20 -12.87
N LYS A 126 17.30 4.22 -11.97
CA LYS A 126 18.14 3.04 -12.09
C LYS A 126 17.39 1.75 -11.76
N LEU A 127 17.74 0.71 -12.46
CA LEU A 127 17.33 -0.65 -12.18
C LEU A 127 18.08 -1.15 -10.95
N LEU A 128 17.37 -1.57 -9.90
CA LEU A 128 17.97 -2.17 -8.70
C LEU A 128 18.03 -3.69 -8.80
N ILE A 129 16.90 -4.34 -9.12
CA ILE A 129 16.82 -5.81 -9.12
C ILE A 129 15.94 -6.24 -10.30
N LYS A 130 16.47 -7.15 -11.13
CA LYS A 130 15.73 -7.80 -12.20
C LYS A 130 14.87 -8.94 -11.67
N GLY A 131 13.70 -9.13 -12.28
CA GLY A 131 12.85 -10.29 -12.03
C GLY A 131 12.39 -10.41 -10.58
N VAL A 132 12.20 -9.29 -9.89
CA VAL A 132 11.79 -9.30 -8.48
C VAL A 132 10.37 -9.84 -8.29
N GLY A 133 9.54 -9.73 -9.32
CA GLY A 133 8.12 -10.05 -9.35
C GLY A 133 7.23 -8.85 -9.02
N GLY A 134 6.04 -8.82 -9.58
CA GLY A 134 5.00 -7.85 -9.20
C GLY A 134 4.31 -8.28 -7.92
N GLY A 135 4.00 -7.33 -7.04
CA GLY A 135 3.36 -7.62 -5.76
C GLY A 135 3.27 -6.38 -4.89
N THR A 136 2.95 -6.57 -3.61
CA THR A 136 2.82 -5.45 -2.67
C THR A 136 4.10 -5.24 -1.89
N MET A 137 4.53 -3.98 -1.80
CA MET A 137 5.76 -3.55 -1.16
C MET A 137 5.50 -2.86 0.18
N PHE A 138 6.29 -3.21 1.19
CA PHE A 138 6.23 -2.62 2.53
C PHE A 138 7.63 -2.16 2.93
N PRO A 139 7.90 -0.85 3.03
CA PRO A 139 9.16 -0.36 3.54
C PRO A 139 9.26 -0.58 5.05
N ASP A 140 10.46 -0.83 5.56
CA ASP A 140 10.70 -0.82 6.99
C ASP A 140 10.71 0.63 7.54
N LYS A 141 10.65 0.77 8.87
CA LYS A 141 10.64 2.09 9.53
C LYS A 141 11.89 2.93 9.27
N LYS A 142 13.01 2.30 8.94
CA LYS A 142 14.27 2.99 8.68
C LYS A 142 14.46 3.33 7.20
N GLY A 143 13.65 2.74 6.31
CA GLY A 143 13.81 2.88 4.86
C GLY A 143 15.04 2.16 4.30
N GLU A 144 15.59 1.19 5.04
CA GLU A 144 16.77 0.40 4.62
C GLU A 144 16.37 -0.84 3.82
N ASN A 145 15.16 -1.35 4.08
CA ASN A 145 14.65 -2.57 3.48
C ASN A 145 13.23 -2.39 2.94
N ILE A 146 12.92 -3.15 1.90
CA ILE A 146 11.55 -3.32 1.38
C ILE A 146 11.18 -4.80 1.52
N PHE A 147 10.02 -5.08 2.10
CA PHE A 147 9.42 -6.39 2.10
C PHE A 147 8.45 -6.48 0.93
N LEU A 148 8.61 -7.48 0.08
CA LEU A 148 7.78 -7.72 -1.09
C LEU A 148 6.99 -9.01 -0.92
N VAL A 149 5.66 -8.92 -1.04
CA VAL A 149 4.76 -10.07 -1.13
C VAL A 149 4.38 -10.27 -2.59
N SER A 150 4.88 -11.34 -3.20
CA SER A 150 4.67 -11.62 -4.62
C SER A 150 4.51 -13.12 -4.86
N GLY A 151 3.47 -13.53 -5.60
CA GLY A 151 3.23 -14.93 -5.93
C GLY A 151 3.15 -15.87 -4.71
N GLY A 152 2.59 -15.39 -3.60
CA GLY A 152 2.51 -16.15 -2.34
C GLY A 152 3.84 -16.27 -1.58
N GLN A 153 4.88 -15.60 -2.03
CA GLN A 153 6.19 -15.59 -1.39
C GLN A 153 6.46 -14.25 -0.72
N LEU A 154 7.16 -14.28 0.41
CA LEU A 154 7.64 -13.09 1.10
C LEU A 154 9.16 -12.97 0.90
N LYS A 155 9.60 -11.79 0.45
CA LYS A 155 11.00 -11.49 0.19
C LYS A 155 11.40 -10.22 0.94
N LYS A 156 12.61 -10.20 1.49
CA LYS A 156 13.26 -9.00 2.02
C LYS A 156 14.25 -8.48 0.96
N ILE A 157 14.15 -7.21 0.63
CA ILE A 157 15.04 -6.51 -0.30
C ILE A 157 15.88 -5.54 0.51
N GLU A 158 17.19 -5.75 0.53
CA GLU A 158 18.17 -4.85 1.14
C GLU A 158 18.56 -3.79 0.10
N ILE A 159 18.06 -2.55 0.27
CA ILE A 159 18.14 -1.48 -0.73
C ILE A 159 19.60 -1.15 -1.05
N LYS A 160 20.43 -0.98 0.00
CA LYS A 160 21.83 -0.59 -0.12
C LYS A 160 22.64 -1.54 -1.01
N ASP A 161 22.41 -2.83 -0.86
CA ASP A 161 23.17 -3.87 -1.54
C ASP A 161 22.45 -4.42 -2.76
N SER A 162 21.22 -3.97 -3.03
CA SER A 162 20.34 -4.48 -4.09
C SER A 162 20.19 -6.01 -4.03
N LYS A 163 20.07 -6.57 -2.80
CA LYS A 163 19.98 -8.02 -2.57
C LYS A 163 18.60 -8.41 -2.11
N THR A 164 18.13 -9.53 -2.65
CA THR A 164 16.86 -10.15 -2.27
C THR A 164 17.12 -11.41 -1.44
N LYS A 165 16.42 -11.52 -0.30
CA LYS A 165 16.44 -12.71 0.56
C LYS A 165 15.02 -13.23 0.73
N PRO A 166 14.74 -14.52 0.46
CA PRO A 166 13.45 -15.10 0.74
C PRO A 166 13.24 -15.19 2.26
N ILE A 167 12.02 -14.92 2.70
CA ILE A 167 11.59 -15.17 4.07
C ILE A 167 10.72 -16.42 4.05
N ALA A 168 11.31 -17.54 4.47
CA ALA A 168 10.58 -18.80 4.56
C ALA A 168 9.75 -18.85 5.85
N PHE A 169 8.52 -19.29 5.74
CA PHE A 169 7.68 -19.58 6.88
C PHE A 169 6.95 -20.91 6.65
N LYS A 170 6.61 -21.57 7.73
CA LYS A 170 5.76 -22.77 7.73
C LYS A 170 4.65 -22.54 8.74
N ALA A 171 3.44 -22.90 8.38
CA ALA A 171 2.29 -22.86 9.25
C ALA A 171 1.47 -24.15 9.05
N GLU A 172 1.04 -24.73 10.15
CA GLU A 172 0.10 -25.84 10.16
C GLU A 172 -1.23 -25.34 10.71
N PHE A 173 -2.32 -25.72 10.10
CA PHE A 173 -3.65 -25.39 10.58
C PHE A 173 -4.60 -26.56 10.39
N SER A 174 -5.58 -26.65 11.27
CA SER A 174 -6.63 -27.66 11.16
C SER A 174 -7.72 -27.17 10.22
N TYR A 175 -7.89 -27.83 9.09
CA TYR A 175 -8.86 -27.46 8.08
C TYR A 175 -10.12 -28.32 8.20
N ARG A 176 -11.29 -27.69 8.35
CA ARG A 176 -12.60 -28.34 8.43
C ARG A 176 -13.51 -27.78 7.33
N PRO A 177 -13.53 -28.38 6.12
CA PRO A 177 -14.24 -27.81 4.96
C PRO A 177 -15.71 -27.50 5.19
N ALA A 178 -16.44 -28.35 5.91
CA ALA A 178 -17.85 -28.14 6.21
C ALA A 178 -18.07 -26.90 7.09
N LYS A 179 -17.23 -26.71 8.11
CA LYS A 179 -17.30 -25.53 8.99
C LYS A 179 -16.86 -24.25 8.29
N GLU A 180 -15.90 -24.35 7.38
CA GLU A 180 -15.51 -23.21 6.55
C GLU A 180 -16.65 -22.78 5.63
N ARG A 181 -17.33 -23.70 4.94
CA ARG A 181 -18.50 -23.39 4.11
C ARG A 181 -19.63 -22.75 4.91
N GLU A 182 -19.91 -23.27 6.10
CA GLU A 182 -20.90 -22.69 7.01
C GLU A 182 -20.53 -21.22 7.37
N TYR A 183 -19.26 -21.00 7.73
CA TYR A 183 -18.75 -19.66 8.03
C TYR A 183 -18.84 -18.71 6.83
N ILE A 184 -18.40 -19.15 5.64
CA ILE A 184 -18.41 -18.36 4.41
C ILE A 184 -19.87 -18.00 4.05
N PHE A 185 -20.81 -18.93 4.15
CA PHE A 185 -22.21 -18.69 3.90
C PHE A 185 -22.76 -17.55 4.77
N HIS A 186 -22.61 -17.68 6.08
CA HIS A 186 -23.10 -16.65 7.02
C HIS A 186 -22.37 -15.33 6.87
N HIS A 187 -21.06 -15.37 6.56
CA HIS A 187 -20.28 -14.17 6.30
C HIS A 187 -20.81 -13.45 5.05
N THR A 188 -20.98 -14.17 3.95
CA THR A 188 -21.53 -13.62 2.69
C THR A 188 -22.91 -13.01 2.91
N TRP A 189 -23.80 -13.72 3.61
CA TRP A 189 -25.14 -13.24 3.91
C TRP A 189 -25.09 -11.91 4.69
N ARG A 190 -24.25 -11.82 5.73
CA ARG A 190 -24.07 -10.58 6.51
C ARG A 190 -23.44 -9.45 5.71
N GLN A 191 -22.45 -9.77 4.85
CA GLN A 191 -21.79 -8.73 4.03
C GLN A 191 -22.77 -8.08 3.04
N VAL A 192 -23.75 -8.80 2.53
CA VAL A 192 -24.82 -8.22 1.71
C VAL A 192 -25.64 -7.22 2.53
N LEU A 193 -26.03 -7.57 3.75
CA LEU A 193 -26.78 -6.65 4.63
C LEU A 193 -26.00 -5.36 4.90
N ASP A 194 -24.69 -5.47 5.11
CA ASP A 194 -23.84 -4.35 5.52
C ASP A 194 -23.41 -3.46 4.35
N LYS A 195 -23.26 -4.04 3.15
CA LYS A 195 -22.56 -3.38 2.03
C LYS A 195 -23.36 -3.25 0.75
N PHE A 196 -24.56 -3.83 0.66
CA PHE A 196 -25.36 -3.68 -0.54
C PHE A 196 -25.74 -2.21 -0.73
N TYR A 197 -25.66 -1.72 -1.96
CA TYR A 197 -25.83 -0.29 -2.27
C TYR A 197 -27.24 0.25 -1.93
N ASP A 198 -28.28 -0.60 -2.00
CA ASP A 198 -29.63 -0.26 -1.54
C ASP A 198 -29.85 -0.80 -0.12
N PRO A 199 -30.01 0.06 0.90
CA PRO A 199 -30.25 -0.36 2.28
C PRO A 199 -31.53 -1.21 2.47
N LYS A 200 -32.47 -1.14 1.53
CA LYS A 200 -33.70 -1.96 1.53
C LYS A 200 -33.52 -3.27 0.77
N ILE A 201 -32.34 -3.52 0.21
CA ILE A 201 -31.99 -4.74 -0.55
C ILE A 201 -33.10 -5.02 -1.60
N HIS A 202 -33.42 -4.03 -2.44
CA HIS A 202 -34.48 -4.08 -3.46
C HIS A 202 -35.85 -4.53 -2.92
N GLY A 203 -36.07 -4.45 -1.60
CA GLY A 203 -37.31 -4.88 -0.95
C GLY A 203 -37.51 -6.40 -0.86
N ILE A 204 -36.47 -7.20 -1.13
CA ILE A 204 -36.54 -8.66 -1.04
C ILE A 204 -36.46 -9.15 0.42
N ASN A 205 -37.00 -10.33 0.67
CA ASN A 205 -36.92 -10.99 1.98
C ASN A 205 -35.57 -11.71 2.13
N TRP A 206 -34.50 -10.93 2.29
CA TRP A 206 -33.14 -11.49 2.39
C TRP A 206 -32.94 -12.45 3.58
N ALA A 207 -33.63 -12.20 4.70
CA ALA A 207 -33.62 -13.12 5.85
C ALA A 207 -34.31 -14.47 5.51
N GLY A 208 -35.37 -14.44 4.71
CA GLY A 208 -36.02 -15.65 4.22
C GLY A 208 -35.13 -16.47 3.30
N TYR A 209 -34.41 -15.82 2.37
CA TYR A 209 -33.45 -16.46 1.48
C TYR A 209 -32.30 -17.08 2.26
N GLY A 210 -31.75 -16.37 3.23
CA GLY A 210 -30.70 -16.94 4.10
C GLY A 210 -31.11 -18.26 4.72
N LYS A 211 -32.31 -18.32 5.32
CA LYS A 211 -32.85 -19.55 5.91
C LYS A 211 -33.17 -20.66 4.89
N ALA A 212 -33.57 -20.29 3.69
CA ALA A 212 -33.92 -21.24 2.63
C ALA A 212 -32.63 -21.93 2.11
N TYR A 213 -31.59 -21.15 1.84
CA TYR A 213 -30.32 -21.67 1.30
C TYR A 213 -29.47 -22.36 2.37
N GLU A 214 -29.51 -21.95 3.63
CA GLU A 214 -28.79 -22.58 4.74
C GLU A 214 -29.08 -24.09 4.85
N LYS A 215 -30.29 -24.53 4.51
CA LYS A 215 -30.70 -25.93 4.55
C LYS A 215 -29.89 -26.84 3.61
N PHE A 216 -29.27 -26.27 2.57
CA PHE A 216 -28.45 -27.06 1.64
C PHE A 216 -27.05 -27.33 2.18
N LEU A 217 -26.53 -26.54 3.14
CA LEU A 217 -25.17 -26.66 3.65
C LEU A 217 -24.78 -28.08 4.11
N PRO A 218 -25.62 -28.84 4.85
CA PRO A 218 -25.28 -30.20 5.27
C PRO A 218 -25.15 -31.18 4.11
N HIS A 219 -25.71 -30.87 2.94
CA HIS A 219 -25.75 -31.74 1.77
C HIS A 219 -24.65 -31.43 0.75
N ILE A 220 -23.91 -30.33 0.95
CA ILE A 220 -22.83 -29.89 0.06
C ILE A 220 -21.49 -30.37 0.59
N ASN A 221 -20.78 -31.18 -0.20
CA ASN A 221 -19.51 -31.77 0.20
C ASN A 221 -18.29 -31.24 -0.57
N ASN A 222 -18.49 -30.39 -1.58
CA ASN A 222 -17.41 -29.79 -2.39
C ASN A 222 -17.63 -28.29 -2.58
N ASN A 223 -16.56 -27.61 -3.02
CA ASN A 223 -16.59 -26.15 -3.14
C ASN A 223 -17.16 -25.66 -4.48
N TYR A 224 -17.33 -26.51 -5.48
CA TYR A 224 -18.01 -26.15 -6.74
C TYR A 224 -19.49 -25.98 -6.49
N ASP A 225 -20.16 -27.00 -5.95
CA ASP A 225 -21.58 -26.96 -5.60
C ASP A 225 -21.88 -25.84 -4.56
N PHE A 226 -20.92 -25.63 -3.64
CA PHE A 226 -21.03 -24.55 -2.66
C PHE A 226 -21.03 -23.16 -3.34
N ALA A 227 -20.11 -22.94 -4.29
CA ALA A 227 -20.05 -21.67 -5.01
C ALA A 227 -21.29 -21.46 -5.89
N GLU A 228 -21.83 -22.53 -6.49
CA GLU A 228 -23.06 -22.46 -7.25
C GLU A 228 -24.26 -22.10 -6.37
N MET A 229 -24.44 -22.77 -5.25
CA MET A 229 -25.48 -22.43 -4.26
C MET A 229 -25.36 -20.98 -3.76
N LEU A 230 -24.13 -20.49 -3.47
CA LEU A 230 -23.91 -19.09 -3.12
C LEU A 230 -24.25 -18.15 -4.28
N SER A 231 -23.93 -18.53 -5.52
CA SER A 231 -24.22 -17.72 -6.70
C SER A 231 -25.73 -17.61 -6.93
N GLU A 232 -26.49 -18.69 -6.74
CA GLU A 232 -27.95 -18.69 -6.80
C GLU A 232 -28.54 -17.78 -5.71
N MET A 233 -28.09 -17.95 -4.44
CA MET A 233 -28.55 -17.08 -3.35
C MET A 233 -28.27 -15.60 -3.64
N LEU A 234 -27.09 -15.27 -4.16
CA LEU A 234 -26.74 -13.90 -4.52
C LEU A 234 -27.52 -13.39 -5.75
N GLY A 235 -27.94 -14.28 -6.64
CA GLY A 235 -28.82 -13.98 -7.77
C GLY A 235 -30.19 -13.45 -7.36
N GLU A 236 -30.70 -13.88 -6.19
CA GLU A 236 -31.97 -13.38 -5.63
C GLU A 236 -31.97 -11.88 -5.34
N LEU A 237 -30.76 -11.27 -5.23
CA LEU A 237 -30.60 -9.81 -5.09
C LEU A 237 -31.07 -9.04 -6.32
N ASN A 238 -31.26 -9.71 -7.46
CA ASN A 238 -31.61 -9.08 -8.74
C ASN A 238 -30.72 -7.86 -9.04
N GLY A 239 -29.43 -8.01 -8.78
CA GLY A 239 -28.41 -7.00 -8.98
C GLY A 239 -27.39 -7.42 -10.03
N SER A 240 -26.80 -6.45 -10.74
CA SER A 240 -25.71 -6.71 -11.66
C SER A 240 -24.44 -7.09 -10.87
N HIS A 241 -23.62 -8.00 -11.44
CA HIS A 241 -22.36 -8.46 -10.85
C HIS A 241 -22.47 -9.14 -9.48
N THR A 242 -23.63 -9.70 -9.13
CA THR A 242 -23.79 -10.57 -7.98
C THR A 242 -23.49 -12.02 -8.37
N GLY A 243 -22.78 -12.76 -7.51
CA GLY A 243 -22.45 -14.15 -7.76
C GLY A 243 -21.22 -14.62 -6.99
N ALA A 244 -20.99 -15.92 -7.02
CA ALA A 244 -19.82 -16.56 -6.44
C ALA A 244 -19.16 -17.48 -7.47
N ARG A 245 -17.85 -17.66 -7.35
CA ARG A 245 -17.09 -18.57 -8.20
C ARG A 245 -16.04 -19.28 -7.35
N TYR A 246 -15.83 -20.55 -7.63
CA TYR A 246 -14.73 -21.30 -7.07
C TYR A 246 -13.71 -21.63 -8.17
N ARG A 247 -12.43 -21.40 -7.85
CA ARG A 247 -11.31 -21.89 -8.65
C ARG A 247 -10.44 -22.73 -7.73
N SER A 248 -10.27 -23.98 -8.08
CA SER A 248 -9.24 -24.81 -7.43
C SER A 248 -7.89 -24.12 -7.58
N ALA A 249 -7.14 -23.99 -6.48
CA ALA A 249 -5.72 -23.70 -6.60
C ALA A 249 -5.11 -24.78 -7.49
N SER A 250 -4.42 -24.40 -8.59
CA SER A 250 -3.77 -25.36 -9.47
C SER A 250 -2.91 -26.29 -8.62
N SER A 251 -3.26 -27.56 -8.65
CA SER A 251 -2.58 -28.72 -8.09
C SER A 251 -1.22 -28.47 -7.43
N ALA A 252 -1.19 -28.43 -6.10
CA ALA A 252 -0.09 -29.07 -5.42
C ALA A 252 -0.16 -30.56 -5.83
N PRO A 253 0.97 -31.22 -6.17
CA PRO A 253 0.94 -32.65 -6.45
C PRO A 253 0.34 -33.38 -5.24
N ALA A 254 -0.66 -34.20 -5.48
CA ALA A 254 -1.19 -35.11 -4.48
C ALA A 254 -0.04 -36.02 -4.06
N THR A 255 0.43 -35.85 -2.82
CA THR A 255 1.30 -36.81 -2.14
C THR A 255 0.47 -37.89 -1.50
#